data_b49bb75540111b07ae53ef5f817ee816
#
_entry.id   b49bb75540111b07ae53ef5f817ee816
#
_cell.length_a   1.000
_cell.length_b   1.000
_cell.length_c   1.000
_cell.angle_alpha   90.00
_cell.angle_beta   90.00
_cell.angle_gamma   90.00
#
_symmetry.space_group_name_H-M   'P 1'
#
loop_
_entity.id
_entity.type
_entity.pdbx_description
1 polymer ?
#
loop_
_entity_poly.entity_id
_entity_poly.type
_entity_poly.pdbx_seq_one_letter_code
_entity_poly.pdbx_strand_id
1 'polypeptide(L)'
;LSKLRLIKGEFDLKSKESEWLKVQYVGKEAQRMEDSFKLPLTFEGFKRYCWDIEIGCIEQYFVNQDKLYDEYISICSRIKNSIRENQITGGIIGVFNPSITQRLNNISDNVDMTSGGEKIQQAPSSISVRIIESNDEE
;
A
#
# COMPACT_ATOMS: atom_id res chain seq x y z
N LEU A 1 17.75 -19.88 2.09
CA LEU A 1 16.34 -19.96 2.55
C LEU A 1 16.20 -19.69 4.05
N SER A 2 16.96 -20.38 4.91
CA SER A 2 16.91 -20.21 6.36
C SER A 2 17.25 -18.78 6.79
N LYS A 3 18.26 -18.16 6.16
CA LYS A 3 18.69 -16.80 6.45
C LYS A 3 17.56 -15.78 6.18
N LEU A 4 16.86 -15.90 5.06
CA LEU A 4 15.76 -14.98 4.71
C LEU A 4 14.58 -15.11 5.68
N ARG A 5 14.30 -16.31 6.21
CA ARG A 5 13.29 -16.53 7.26
C ARG A 5 13.67 -15.86 8.58
N LEU A 6 14.92 -15.96 8.99
CA LEU A 6 15.41 -15.32 10.22
C LEU A 6 15.30 -13.81 10.12
N ILE A 7 15.75 -13.24 9.00
CA ILE A 7 15.67 -11.80 8.73
C ILE A 7 14.22 -11.31 8.79
N LYS A 8 13.27 -12.05 8.18
CA LYS A 8 11.85 -11.69 8.25
C LYS A 8 11.32 -11.72 9.67
N GLY A 9 11.72 -12.74 10.46
CA GLY A 9 11.34 -12.83 11.88
C GLY A 9 11.86 -11.65 12.70
N GLU A 10 13.10 -11.26 12.52
CA GLU A 10 13.70 -10.10 13.19
C GLU A 10 13.02 -8.78 12.78
N PHE A 11 12.71 -8.61 11.49
CA PHE A 11 11.96 -7.46 11.00
C PHE A 11 10.56 -7.40 11.64
N ASP A 12 9.85 -8.52 11.74
CA ASP A 12 8.52 -8.57 12.35
C ASP A 12 8.57 -8.20 13.84
N LEU A 13 9.59 -8.63 14.58
CA LEU A 13 9.79 -8.26 15.98
C LEU A 13 10.05 -6.78 16.12
N LYS A 14 11.01 -6.23 15.37
CA LYS A 14 11.31 -4.79 15.39
C LYS A 14 10.10 -3.93 15.02
N SER A 15 9.32 -4.35 14.03
CA SER A 15 8.13 -3.61 13.62
C SER A 15 7.03 -3.63 14.68
N LYS A 16 6.90 -4.71 15.45
CA LYS A 16 5.96 -4.80 16.59
C LYS A 16 6.35 -3.91 17.75
N GLU A 17 7.65 -3.71 17.96
CA GLU A 17 8.20 -2.85 19.00
C GLU A 17 8.21 -1.37 18.60
N SER A 18 8.14 -1.08 17.29
CA SER A 18 8.16 0.28 16.78
C SER A 18 6.77 0.90 16.85
N GLU A 19 6.67 2.05 17.50
CA GLU A 19 5.44 2.83 17.59
C GLU A 19 5.70 4.26 17.12
N TRP A 20 4.72 4.84 16.43
CA TRP A 20 4.71 6.26 16.14
C TRP A 20 3.88 7.01 17.15
N LEU A 21 4.43 8.07 17.72
CA LEU A 21 3.74 8.97 18.60
C LEU A 21 3.13 10.12 17.80
N LYS A 22 1.82 10.25 17.89
CA LYS A 22 1.11 11.43 17.39
C LYS A 22 0.78 12.33 18.57
N VAL A 23 1.37 13.52 18.56
CA VAL A 23 1.07 14.55 19.54
C VAL A 23 -0.07 15.41 19.00
N GLN A 24 -1.13 15.56 19.79
CA GLN A 24 -2.23 16.49 19.49
C GLN A 24 -2.54 17.30 20.72
N TYR A 25 -3.02 18.52 20.49
CA TYR A 25 -3.45 19.43 21.54
C TYR A 25 -4.98 19.52 21.51
N VAL A 26 -5.62 19.17 22.62
CA VAL A 26 -7.07 19.04 22.70
C VAL A 26 -7.62 20.01 23.75
N GLY A 27 -8.80 20.56 23.46
CA GLY A 27 -9.52 21.46 24.35
C GLY A 27 -9.02 22.90 24.32
N LYS A 28 -9.74 23.79 25.03
CA LYS A 28 -9.44 25.22 25.08
C LYS A 28 -8.11 25.54 25.79
N GLU A 29 -7.65 24.61 26.64
CA GLU A 29 -6.40 24.74 27.43
C GLU A 29 -5.20 24.13 26.69
N ALA A 30 -5.36 23.68 25.43
CA ALA A 30 -4.31 23.05 24.62
C ALA A 30 -3.59 21.92 25.36
N GLN A 31 -4.36 21.05 26.04
CA GLN A 31 -3.81 19.91 26.75
C GLN A 31 -3.12 18.96 25.76
N ARG A 32 -1.84 18.68 25.99
CA ARG A 32 -1.04 17.76 25.18
C ARG A 32 -1.48 16.32 25.41
N MET A 33 -1.92 15.66 24.32
CA MET A 33 -2.21 14.23 24.31
C MET A 33 -1.24 13.52 23.35
N GLU A 34 -0.78 12.36 23.77
CA GLU A 34 0.09 11.50 22.98
C GLU A 34 -0.65 10.19 22.70
N ASP A 35 -0.89 9.92 21.42
CA ASP A 35 -1.44 8.65 20.96
C ASP A 35 -0.32 7.83 20.31
N SER A 36 -0.13 6.59 20.74
CA SER A 36 0.81 5.68 20.10
C SER A 36 0.10 4.85 19.02
N PHE A 37 0.72 4.76 17.87
CA PHE A 37 0.23 3.99 16.74
C PHE A 37 1.25 2.93 16.34
N LYS A 38 0.80 1.69 16.21
CA LYS A 38 1.62 0.61 15.67
C LYS A 38 1.86 0.81 14.19
N LEU A 39 3.09 0.56 13.76
CA LEU A 39 3.44 0.63 12.35
C LEU A 39 2.94 -0.61 11.61
N PRO A 40 2.28 -0.42 10.45
CA PRO A 40 1.96 -1.54 9.57
C PRO A 40 3.23 -2.13 8.96
N LEU A 41 3.26 -3.43 8.77
CA LEU A 41 4.28 -4.06 7.97
C LEU A 41 4.13 -3.61 6.51
N THR A 42 5.24 -3.20 5.88
CA THR A 42 5.27 -2.83 4.47
C THR A 42 6.42 -3.53 3.76
N PHE A 43 6.28 -3.74 2.47
CA PHE A 43 7.36 -4.34 1.67
C PHE A 43 8.55 -3.39 1.57
N GLU A 44 8.29 -2.09 1.48
CA GLU A 44 9.30 -1.03 1.48
C GLU A 44 10.07 -1.01 2.81
N GLY A 45 9.36 -1.14 3.94
CA GLY A 45 9.97 -1.27 5.25
C GLY A 45 10.87 -2.50 5.36
N PHE A 46 10.44 -3.63 4.80
CA PHE A 46 11.24 -4.84 4.77
C PHE A 46 12.49 -4.70 3.87
N LYS A 47 12.36 -4.07 2.70
CA LYS A 47 13.51 -3.75 1.84
C LYS A 47 14.53 -2.89 2.57
N ARG A 48 14.06 -1.80 3.19
CA ARG A 48 14.91 -0.91 3.97
C ARG A 48 15.65 -1.64 5.08
N TYR A 49 14.93 -2.48 5.83
CA TYR A 49 15.55 -3.30 6.87
C TYR A 49 16.67 -4.20 6.34
N CYS A 50 16.46 -4.83 5.17
CA CYS A 50 17.49 -5.65 4.53
C CYS A 50 18.73 -4.83 4.14
N TRP A 51 18.56 -3.58 3.72
CA TRP A 51 19.65 -2.66 3.47
C TRP A 51 20.41 -2.29 4.76
N ASP A 52 19.67 -1.99 5.83
CA ASP A 52 20.26 -1.60 7.13
C ASP A 52 21.12 -2.72 7.74
N ILE A 53 20.82 -3.98 7.45
CA ILE A 53 21.61 -5.15 7.88
C ILE A 53 22.59 -5.66 6.80
N GLU A 54 22.92 -4.81 5.83
CA GLU A 54 23.93 -5.05 4.79
C GLU A 54 23.66 -6.27 3.88
N ILE A 55 22.39 -6.68 3.72
CA ILE A 55 22.04 -7.76 2.79
C ILE A 55 21.88 -7.25 1.36
N GLY A 56 21.59 -5.93 1.21
CA GLY A 56 21.47 -5.29 -0.09
C GLY A 56 20.10 -5.52 -0.76
N CYS A 57 20.10 -5.49 -2.09
CA CYS A 57 18.88 -5.56 -2.87
C CYS A 57 18.29 -6.98 -2.87
N ILE A 58 17.04 -7.09 -2.39
CA ILE A 58 16.31 -8.36 -2.33
C ILE A 58 15.27 -8.52 -3.45
N GLU A 59 15.04 -7.48 -4.25
CA GLU A 59 13.98 -7.47 -5.28
C GLU A 59 14.15 -8.58 -6.30
N GLN A 60 15.38 -8.89 -6.68
CA GLN A 60 15.70 -9.97 -7.62
C GLN A 60 15.14 -11.33 -7.21
N TYR A 61 15.10 -11.61 -5.90
CA TYR A 61 14.50 -12.86 -5.38
C TYR A 61 12.98 -12.86 -5.51
N PHE A 62 12.35 -11.69 -5.32
CA PHE A 62 10.89 -11.53 -5.37
C PHE A 62 10.32 -11.49 -6.79
N VAL A 63 11.14 -11.07 -7.76
CA VAL A 63 10.79 -11.05 -9.19
C VAL A 63 11.20 -12.34 -9.88
N ASN A 64 12.07 -13.15 -9.23
CA ASN A 64 12.69 -14.34 -9.82
C ASN A 64 13.39 -14.00 -11.15
N GLN A 65 14.27 -13.01 -11.08
CA GLN A 65 14.99 -12.51 -12.24
C GLN A 65 15.71 -13.66 -12.95
N ASP A 66 15.48 -13.75 -14.26
CA ASP A 66 16.08 -14.76 -15.16
C ASP A 66 15.83 -16.22 -14.70
N LYS A 67 14.83 -16.46 -13.85
CA LYS A 67 14.52 -17.78 -13.23
C LYS A 67 15.67 -18.38 -12.42
N LEU A 68 16.56 -17.54 -11.92
CA LEU A 68 17.72 -17.98 -11.12
C LEU A 68 17.38 -18.25 -9.65
N TYR A 69 16.19 -17.86 -9.21
CA TYR A 69 15.79 -17.86 -7.80
C TYR A 69 14.55 -18.71 -7.52
N ASP A 70 14.34 -19.77 -8.31
CA ASP A 70 13.16 -20.64 -8.19
C ASP A 70 13.00 -21.23 -6.78
N GLU A 71 14.08 -21.57 -6.11
CA GLU A 71 14.08 -22.08 -4.74
C GLU A 71 13.56 -21.06 -3.70
N TYR A 72 13.62 -19.75 -4.02
CA TYR A 72 13.18 -18.67 -3.13
C TYR A 72 11.71 -18.28 -3.31
N ILE A 73 11.05 -18.75 -4.39
CA ILE A 73 9.66 -18.35 -4.70
C ILE A 73 8.73 -18.59 -3.52
N SER A 74 8.82 -19.75 -2.90
CA SER A 74 7.95 -20.13 -1.77
C SER A 74 8.14 -19.20 -0.57
N ILE A 75 9.39 -18.91 -0.19
CA ILE A 75 9.66 -18.01 0.94
C ILE A 75 9.29 -16.57 0.63
N CYS A 76 9.55 -16.08 -0.60
CA CYS A 76 9.17 -14.75 -1.05
C CYS A 76 7.65 -14.55 -1.05
N SER A 77 6.90 -15.56 -1.52
CA SER A 77 5.44 -15.56 -1.48
C SER A 77 4.91 -15.51 -0.04
N ARG A 78 5.49 -16.29 0.88
CA ARG A 78 5.12 -16.26 2.30
C ARG A 78 5.39 -14.90 2.94
N ILE A 79 6.50 -14.25 2.61
CA ILE A 79 6.83 -12.91 3.10
C ILE A 79 5.80 -11.89 2.62
N LYS A 80 5.48 -11.89 1.32
CA LYS A 80 4.44 -11.00 0.76
C LYS A 80 3.09 -11.24 1.43
N ASN A 81 2.69 -12.48 1.59
CA ASN A 81 1.41 -12.84 2.22
C ASN A 81 1.35 -12.39 3.69
N SER A 82 2.42 -12.57 4.46
CA SER A 82 2.49 -12.14 5.85
C SER A 82 2.35 -10.61 6.00
N ILE A 83 3.00 -9.85 5.11
CA ILE A 83 2.86 -8.38 5.08
C ILE A 83 1.42 -7.99 4.72
N ARG A 84 0.88 -8.60 3.66
CA ARG A 84 -0.49 -8.37 3.21
C ARG A 84 -1.53 -8.69 4.31
N GLU A 85 -1.39 -9.82 4.97
CA GLU A 85 -2.25 -10.24 6.08
C GLU A 85 -2.23 -9.21 7.21
N ASN A 86 -1.05 -8.75 7.63
CA ASN A 86 -0.92 -7.72 8.65
C ASN A 86 -1.67 -6.44 8.27
N GLN A 87 -1.52 -5.97 7.03
CA GLN A 87 -2.18 -4.77 6.53
C GLN A 87 -3.70 -4.94 6.48
N ILE A 88 -4.19 -6.05 5.92
CA ILE A 88 -5.62 -6.32 5.79
C ILE A 88 -6.26 -6.45 7.17
N THR A 89 -5.66 -7.23 8.06
CA THR A 89 -6.16 -7.40 9.43
C THR A 89 -6.20 -6.08 10.17
N GLY A 90 -5.12 -5.28 10.11
CA GLY A 90 -5.08 -3.96 10.72
C GLY A 90 -6.11 -2.98 10.15
N GLY A 91 -6.40 -3.07 8.85
CA GLY A 91 -7.46 -2.30 8.21
C GLY A 91 -8.87 -2.72 8.66
N ILE A 92 -9.12 -4.04 8.75
CA ILE A 92 -10.41 -4.59 9.19
C ILE A 92 -10.73 -4.19 10.63
N ILE A 93 -9.77 -4.29 11.55
CA ILE A 93 -9.96 -3.92 12.96
C ILE A 93 -9.83 -2.42 13.22
N GLY A 94 -9.58 -1.61 12.19
CA GLY A 94 -9.52 -0.15 12.28
C GLY A 94 -8.25 0.43 12.90
N VAL A 95 -7.19 -0.39 13.11
CA VAL A 95 -5.87 0.11 13.56
C VAL A 95 -5.17 0.88 12.45
N PHE A 96 -5.32 0.45 11.20
CA PHE A 96 -4.80 1.14 10.03
C PHE A 96 -5.94 1.79 9.23
N ASN A 97 -5.60 2.76 8.40
CA ASN A 97 -6.60 3.41 7.55
C ASN A 97 -7.15 2.43 6.49
N PRO A 98 -8.45 2.08 6.53
CA PRO A 98 -9.03 1.08 5.63
C PRO A 98 -8.88 1.44 4.15
N SER A 99 -9.06 2.71 3.78
CA SER A 99 -8.97 3.17 2.39
C SER A 99 -7.56 3.01 1.82
N ILE A 100 -6.53 3.31 2.63
CA ILE A 100 -5.14 3.10 2.23
C ILE A 100 -4.84 1.61 2.13
N THR A 101 -5.32 0.82 3.09
CA THR A 101 -5.14 -0.64 3.11
C THR A 101 -5.74 -1.30 1.87
N GLN A 102 -6.93 -0.89 1.45
CA GLN A 102 -7.58 -1.39 0.23
C GLN A 102 -6.73 -1.10 -1.00
N ARG A 103 -6.24 0.13 -1.15
CA ARG A 103 -5.41 0.56 -2.30
C ARG A 103 -4.08 -0.20 -2.37
N LEU A 104 -3.38 -0.33 -1.24
CA LEU A 104 -2.10 -1.04 -1.17
C LEU A 104 -2.23 -2.53 -1.50
N ASN A 105 -3.37 -3.13 -1.20
CA ASN A 105 -3.60 -4.55 -1.40
C ASN A 105 -4.44 -4.87 -2.65
N ASN A 106 -4.72 -3.86 -3.49
CA ASN A 106 -5.55 -3.99 -4.69
C ASN A 106 -6.91 -4.63 -4.43
N ILE A 107 -7.50 -4.32 -3.26
CA ILE A 107 -8.85 -4.71 -2.92
C ILE A 107 -9.77 -3.64 -3.51
N SER A 108 -10.40 -3.92 -4.65
CA SER A 108 -11.34 -3.00 -5.28
C SER A 108 -12.75 -3.27 -4.78
N ASP A 109 -13.47 -2.23 -4.39
CA ASP A 109 -14.91 -2.30 -4.30
C ASP A 109 -15.45 -2.28 -5.73
N ASN A 110 -16.05 -3.37 -6.16
CA ASN A 110 -16.84 -3.37 -7.40
C ASN A 110 -18.13 -2.59 -7.11
N VAL A 111 -18.06 -1.27 -7.25
CA VAL A 111 -19.28 -0.45 -7.29
C VAL A 111 -19.90 -0.64 -8.65
N ASP A 112 -20.95 -1.45 -8.71
CA ASP A 112 -21.77 -1.57 -9.92
C ASP A 112 -22.58 -0.28 -10.06
N MET A 113 -22.04 0.67 -10.84
CA MET A 113 -22.74 1.91 -11.16
C MET A 113 -23.81 1.60 -12.21
N THR A 114 -24.93 1.03 -11.77
CA THR A 114 -26.11 0.86 -12.61
C THR A 114 -27.17 1.88 -12.22
N SER A 115 -27.76 2.55 -13.20
CA SER A 115 -28.97 3.34 -13.02
C SER A 115 -30.17 2.50 -13.43
N GLY A 116 -30.88 1.94 -12.42
CA GLY A 116 -32.09 1.14 -12.68
C GLY A 116 -31.87 -0.16 -13.44
N GLY A 117 -30.69 -0.77 -13.32
CA GLY A 117 -30.34 -2.04 -13.99
C GLY A 117 -29.70 -1.87 -15.38
N GLU A 118 -29.56 -0.66 -15.89
CA GLU A 118 -28.88 -0.40 -17.15
C GLU A 118 -27.47 0.18 -16.93
N LYS A 119 -26.50 -0.26 -17.73
CA LYS A 119 -25.15 0.26 -17.69
C LYS A 119 -25.16 1.73 -18.09
N ILE A 120 -24.64 2.59 -17.23
CA ILE A 120 -24.43 4.00 -17.59
C ILE A 120 -23.36 4.05 -18.68
N GLN A 121 -23.73 4.45 -19.89
CA GLN A 121 -22.77 4.72 -20.94
C GLN A 121 -21.96 5.95 -20.54
N GLN A 122 -20.66 5.77 -20.34
CA GLN A 122 -19.76 6.90 -20.16
C GLN A 122 -19.86 7.80 -21.40
N ALA A 123 -20.17 9.07 -21.20
CA ALA A 123 -20.10 10.05 -22.26
C ALA A 123 -18.69 10.05 -22.86
N PRO A 124 -18.56 10.18 -24.19
CA PRO A 124 -17.26 10.18 -24.84
C PRO A 124 -16.40 11.32 -24.27
N SER A 125 -15.19 10.97 -23.83
CA SER A 125 -14.25 11.90 -23.18
C SER A 125 -13.58 12.90 -24.13
N SER A 126 -14.07 13.02 -25.37
CA SER A 126 -13.54 13.97 -26.34
C SER A 126 -14.56 15.05 -26.66
N ILE A 127 -14.26 16.27 -26.21
CA ILE A 127 -14.96 17.48 -26.64
C ILE A 127 -14.20 18.02 -27.85
N SER A 128 -14.78 17.93 -29.05
CA SER A 128 -14.22 18.58 -30.23
C SER A 128 -14.76 20.02 -30.29
N VAL A 129 -13.89 20.98 -30.06
CA VAL A 129 -14.19 22.41 -30.23
C VAL A 129 -13.89 22.77 -31.68
N ARG A 130 -14.94 23.14 -32.47
CA ARG A 130 -14.74 23.77 -33.77
C ARG A 130 -14.64 25.29 -33.57
N ILE A 131 -13.51 25.85 -33.93
CA ILE A 131 -13.35 27.29 -34.04
C ILE A 131 -13.99 27.68 -35.37
N ILE A 132 -15.08 28.47 -35.32
CA ILE A 132 -15.67 29.09 -36.48
C ILE A 132 -14.98 30.46 -36.62
N GLU A 133 -14.11 30.59 -37.63
CA GLU A 133 -13.61 31.89 -38.01
C GLU A 133 -14.76 32.67 -38.68
N SER A 134 -15.13 33.82 -38.07
CA SER A 134 -16.04 34.74 -38.73
C SER A 134 -15.26 35.48 -39.78
N ASN A 135 -15.55 35.20 -41.07
CA ASN A 135 -15.16 36.10 -42.17
C ASN A 135 -16.06 37.31 -42.12
N ASP A 136 -15.56 38.38 -41.50
CA ASP A 136 -16.11 39.73 -41.76
C ASP A 136 -15.52 40.16 -43.14
N GLU A 137 -16.27 39.93 -44.20
CA GLU A 137 -16.08 40.65 -45.48
C GLU A 137 -17.03 41.86 -45.47
N GLU A 138 -16.43 43.01 -45.71
CA GLU A 138 -17.10 44.28 -45.99
C GLU A 138 -17.93 44.25 -47.28
#